data_2cc3101857ecba8b9c47a0e2c8166e34
#
_entry.id   2cc3101857ecba8b9c47a0e2c8166e34
#
_cell.length_a   1.000
_cell.length_b   1.000
_cell.length_c   1.000
_cell.angle_alpha   90.00
_cell.angle_beta   90.00
_cell.angle_gamma   90.00
#
_symmetry.space_group_name_H-M   'P 1'
#
loop_
_entity.id
_entity.type
_entity.pdbx_description
1 polymer ?
#
loop_
_entity_poly.entity_id
_entity_poly.type
_entity_poly.pdbx_seq_one_letter_code
_entity_poly.pdbx_strand_id
1 'polypeptide(L)'
;MIFPLSSTICFLFVIFTNKIKAWHLHKKMTLNYVVVAGKIRLVLYDDRKESKSYGKIQEIILSNDNYNLITVPPLIWNGFKSLGNNTSIIANCSDIPHEHDEILRRDYNDQNIPYSWDD
;
A
#
# COMPACT_ATOMS: atom_id res chain seq x y z
N MET A 1 -13.92 20.50 -21.95
CA MET A 1 -14.87 20.29 -20.84
C MET A 1 -14.12 19.76 -19.64
N ILE A 2 -14.36 20.33 -18.48
CA ILE A 2 -13.74 19.90 -17.24
C ILE A 2 -14.74 19.05 -16.49
N PHE A 3 -14.38 17.81 -16.22
CA PHE A 3 -15.18 16.94 -15.39
C PHE A 3 -14.84 17.20 -13.93
N PRO A 4 -15.84 17.38 -13.07
CA PRO A 4 -15.53 17.51 -11.65
C PRO A 4 -14.90 16.22 -11.14
N LEU A 5 -13.76 16.36 -10.48
CA LEU A 5 -13.10 15.24 -9.79
C LEU A 5 -13.73 15.10 -8.41
N SER A 6 -15.03 14.82 -8.40
CA SER A 6 -15.86 14.98 -7.22
C SER A 6 -15.47 14.10 -6.05
N SER A 7 -14.66 13.06 -6.25
CA SER A 7 -14.36 12.09 -5.19
C SER A 7 -12.89 11.68 -5.13
N THR A 8 -12.04 12.30 -5.93
CA THR A 8 -10.62 11.93 -5.93
C THR A 8 -9.92 12.59 -4.75
N ILE A 9 -9.30 11.76 -3.91
CA ILE A 9 -8.51 12.22 -2.77
C ILE A 9 -7.12 11.63 -2.91
N CYS A 10 -6.10 12.49 -2.82
CA CYS A 10 -4.72 12.06 -2.84
C CYS A 10 -4.10 12.28 -1.46
N PHE A 11 -3.50 11.23 -0.92
CA PHE A 11 -2.78 11.26 0.35
C PHE A 11 -1.29 11.11 0.08
N LEU A 12 -0.49 11.87 0.83
CA LEU A 12 0.95 11.70 0.85
C LEU A 12 1.36 11.06 2.16
N PHE A 13 2.17 10.02 2.07
CA PHE A 13 2.73 9.35 3.23
C PHE A 13 4.24 9.56 3.25
N VAL A 14 4.75 10.01 4.40
CA VAL A 14 6.19 10.20 4.61
C VAL A 14 6.67 9.07 5.51
N ILE A 15 7.63 8.31 5.02
CA ILE A 15 8.16 7.15 5.74
C ILE A 15 9.65 7.31 5.92
N PHE A 16 10.07 7.38 7.18
CA PHE A 16 11.49 7.51 7.50
C PHE A 16 12.23 6.22 7.16
N THR A 17 13.52 6.34 6.95
CA THR A 17 14.40 5.23 6.59
C THR A 17 14.19 4.03 7.51
N ASN A 18 14.05 2.86 6.92
CA ASN A 18 13.86 1.56 7.58
C ASN A 18 12.56 1.44 8.39
N LYS A 19 11.68 2.43 8.35
CA LYS A 19 10.39 2.32 9.01
C LYS A 19 9.41 1.55 8.16
N ILE A 20 8.47 0.90 8.85
CA ILE A 20 7.47 0.03 8.26
C ILE A 20 6.09 0.63 8.51
N LYS A 21 5.27 0.68 7.48
CA LYS A 21 3.85 1.01 7.60
C LYS A 21 3.06 -0.18 7.09
N ALA A 22 2.61 -1.03 7.99
CA ALA A 22 1.88 -2.26 7.69
C ALA A 22 1.05 -2.65 8.90
N TRP A 23 0.06 -3.43 8.77
CA TRP A 23 -0.69 -3.86 7.58
C TRP A 23 -2.03 -3.16 7.55
N HIS A 24 -2.53 -2.87 6.40
CA HIS A 24 -3.89 -2.35 6.27
C HIS A 24 -4.57 -2.96 5.05
N LEU A 25 -5.88 -3.03 5.15
CA LEU A 25 -6.74 -3.58 4.10
C LEU A 25 -7.92 -2.64 3.97
N HIS A 26 -8.20 -2.24 2.74
CA HIS A 26 -9.37 -1.44 2.43
C HIS A 26 -10.49 -2.34 1.94
N LYS A 27 -11.68 -2.20 2.51
CA LYS A 27 -12.81 -3.04 2.12
C LYS A 27 -13.43 -2.58 0.79
N LYS A 28 -13.35 -1.30 0.49
CA LYS A 28 -14.01 -0.70 -0.67
C LYS A 28 -13.06 0.07 -1.57
N MET A 29 -12.04 0.69 -0.98
CA MET A 29 -11.15 1.60 -1.69
C MET A 29 -10.14 0.83 -2.53
N THR A 30 -9.96 1.25 -3.76
CA THR A 30 -8.84 0.85 -4.61
C THR A 30 -7.71 1.84 -4.40
N LEU A 31 -6.52 1.32 -4.10
CA LEU A 31 -5.36 2.15 -3.86
C LEU A 31 -4.56 2.30 -5.14
N ASN A 32 -3.99 3.48 -5.32
CA ASN A 32 -3.10 3.75 -6.46
C ASN A 32 -1.83 4.39 -5.91
N TYR A 33 -0.78 3.59 -5.81
CA TYR A 33 0.48 4.01 -5.20
C TYR A 33 1.51 4.42 -6.23
N VAL A 34 2.15 5.54 -5.95
CA VAL A 34 3.30 6.04 -6.70
C VAL A 34 4.34 6.50 -5.70
N VAL A 35 5.61 6.17 -5.92
CA VAL A 35 6.70 6.69 -5.11
C VAL A 35 7.16 8.01 -5.70
N VAL A 36 6.97 9.07 -4.94
CA VAL A 36 7.35 10.43 -5.35
C VAL A 36 8.83 10.67 -5.08
N ALA A 37 9.33 10.14 -3.97
CA ALA A 37 10.74 10.26 -3.59
C ALA A 37 11.14 9.04 -2.78
N GLY A 38 12.41 8.65 -2.91
CA GLY A 38 12.95 7.53 -2.16
C GLY A 38 12.68 6.19 -2.81
N LYS A 39 12.66 5.16 -1.97
CA LYS A 39 12.55 3.77 -2.42
C LYS A 39 11.83 2.96 -1.36
N ILE A 40 10.89 2.13 -1.78
CA ILE A 40 10.12 1.30 -0.87
C ILE A 40 10.04 -0.13 -1.37
N ARG A 41 9.81 -1.05 -0.43
CA ARG A 41 9.31 -2.38 -0.73
C ARG A 41 7.85 -2.42 -0.34
N LEU A 42 6.98 -2.55 -1.34
CA LEU A 42 5.55 -2.74 -1.16
C LEU A 42 5.27 -4.23 -1.12
N VAL A 43 4.49 -4.67 -0.13
CA VAL A 43 4.15 -6.08 0.04
C VAL A 43 2.64 -6.22 0.03
N LEU A 44 2.16 -7.16 -0.76
CA LEU A 44 0.74 -7.48 -0.89
C LEU A 44 0.51 -8.91 -0.44
N TYR A 45 -0.59 -9.15 0.29
CA TYR A 45 -0.96 -10.46 0.76
C TYR A 45 -2.45 -10.68 0.58
N ASP A 46 -2.82 -11.79 -0.04
CA ASP A 46 -4.22 -12.16 -0.27
C ASP A 46 -4.63 -13.27 0.69
N ASP A 47 -5.51 -12.95 1.63
CA ASP A 47 -6.04 -13.93 2.59
C ASP A 47 -7.48 -14.36 2.28
N ARG A 48 -7.96 -14.05 1.09
CA ARG A 48 -9.32 -14.43 0.67
C ARG A 48 -9.33 -15.91 0.26
N LYS A 49 -10.00 -16.74 1.04
CA LYS A 49 -9.97 -18.21 0.86
C LYS A 49 -10.45 -18.67 -0.51
N GLU A 50 -11.32 -17.91 -1.16
CA GLU A 50 -11.90 -18.27 -2.44
C GLU A 50 -11.14 -17.67 -3.63
N SER A 51 -10.12 -16.86 -3.37
CA SER A 51 -9.35 -16.23 -4.41
C SER A 51 -8.31 -17.19 -5.00
N LYS A 52 -8.06 -17.06 -6.30
CA LYS A 52 -7.00 -17.82 -6.96
C LYS A 52 -5.61 -17.47 -6.43
N SER A 53 -5.45 -16.30 -5.84
CA SER A 53 -4.18 -15.87 -5.24
C SER A 53 -4.14 -16.04 -3.73
N TYR A 54 -5.09 -16.82 -3.16
CA TYR A 54 -5.10 -17.06 -1.74
C TYR A 54 -3.76 -17.53 -1.20
N GLY A 55 -3.30 -16.87 -0.15
CA GLY A 55 -2.05 -17.22 0.51
C GLY A 55 -0.80 -16.68 -0.17
N LYS A 56 -0.92 -16.05 -1.32
CA LYS A 56 0.23 -15.52 -2.06
C LYS A 56 0.67 -14.17 -1.52
N ILE A 57 1.98 -14.00 -1.51
CA ILE A 57 2.65 -12.75 -1.14
C ILE A 57 3.38 -12.23 -2.37
N GLN A 58 3.23 -10.95 -2.64
CA GLN A 58 3.93 -10.29 -3.72
C GLN A 58 4.74 -9.13 -3.17
N GLU A 59 6.01 -9.08 -3.51
CA GLU A 59 6.91 -7.98 -3.17
C GLU A 59 7.21 -7.15 -4.40
N ILE A 60 7.12 -5.84 -4.27
CA ILE A 60 7.37 -4.91 -5.37
C ILE A 60 8.29 -3.81 -4.86
N ILE A 61 9.42 -3.62 -5.54
CA ILE A 61 10.32 -2.51 -5.25
C ILE A 61 9.92 -1.33 -6.13
N LEU A 62 9.63 -0.21 -5.49
CA LEU A 62 9.25 1.02 -6.15
C LEU A 62 10.20 2.14 -5.76
N SER A 63 10.58 2.96 -6.72
CA SER A 63 11.42 4.12 -6.49
C SER A 63 11.11 5.19 -7.53
N ASN A 64 11.64 6.38 -7.34
CA ASN A 64 11.52 7.43 -8.33
C ASN A 64 12.32 7.12 -9.61
N ASP A 65 13.28 6.20 -9.54
CA ASP A 65 14.03 5.74 -10.71
C ASP A 65 13.29 4.62 -11.46
N ASN A 66 12.49 3.86 -10.75
CA ASN A 66 11.66 2.80 -11.31
C ASN A 66 10.20 3.20 -11.10
N TYR A 67 9.78 4.16 -11.90
CA TYR A 67 8.48 4.81 -11.74
C TYR A 67 7.36 3.94 -12.27
N ASN A 68 6.53 3.45 -11.39
CA ASN A 68 5.37 2.65 -11.72
C ASN A 68 4.20 3.04 -10.82
N LEU A 69 3.02 3.05 -11.42
CA LEU A 69 1.77 3.16 -10.67
C LEU A 69 1.32 1.74 -10.31
N ILE A 70 1.13 1.48 -9.02
CA ILE A 70 0.63 0.19 -8.56
C ILE A 70 -0.79 0.36 -8.05
N THR A 71 -1.70 -0.39 -8.65
CA THR A 71 -3.10 -0.42 -8.22
C THR A 71 -3.34 -1.63 -7.35
N VAL A 72 -3.82 -1.38 -6.12
CA VAL A 72 -4.15 -2.43 -5.17
C VAL A 72 -5.67 -2.47 -5.03
N PRO A 73 -6.31 -3.57 -5.45
CA PRO A 73 -7.76 -3.69 -5.32
C PRO A 73 -8.19 -3.82 -3.85
N PRO A 74 -9.47 -3.61 -3.56
CA PRO A 74 -9.98 -3.84 -2.21
C PRO A 74 -9.71 -5.26 -1.74
N LEU A 75 -9.68 -5.43 -0.41
CA LEU A 75 -9.58 -6.73 0.27
C LEU A 75 -8.21 -7.38 0.18
N ILE A 76 -7.18 -6.62 -0.16
CA ILE A 76 -5.80 -7.10 -0.18
C ILE A 76 -5.04 -6.41 0.96
N TRP A 77 -4.41 -7.22 1.81
CA TRP A 77 -3.49 -6.69 2.83
C TRP A 77 -2.28 -6.09 2.15
N ASN A 78 -1.91 -4.91 2.57
CA ASN A 78 -0.73 -4.27 2.02
C ASN A 78 0.04 -3.50 3.09
N GLY A 79 1.31 -3.33 2.83
CA GLY A 79 2.20 -2.59 3.68
C GLY A 79 3.47 -2.26 2.93
N PHE A 80 4.26 -1.36 3.49
CA PHE A 80 5.52 -1.00 2.85
C PHE A 80 6.58 -0.61 3.87
N LYS A 81 7.82 -0.74 3.46
CA LYS A 81 9.01 -0.37 4.22
C LYS A 81 9.85 0.58 3.38
N SER A 82 10.32 1.64 3.99
CA SER A 82 11.25 2.57 3.34
C SER A 82 12.63 1.94 3.31
N LEU A 83 13.25 1.92 2.14
CA LEU A 83 14.54 1.32 1.90
C LEU A 83 15.60 2.40 1.65
N GLY A 84 16.87 1.98 1.70
CA GLY A 84 17.97 2.89 1.44
C GLY A 84 18.24 3.83 2.60
N ASN A 85 18.86 4.97 2.30
CA ASN A 85 19.32 5.92 3.31
C ASN A 85 18.48 7.18 3.39
N ASN A 86 17.39 7.25 2.63
CA ASN A 86 16.55 8.44 2.54
C ASN A 86 15.13 8.14 2.97
N THR A 87 14.45 9.18 3.42
CA THR A 87 13.01 9.16 3.65
C THR A 87 12.29 8.94 2.33
N SER A 88 11.24 8.14 2.35
CA SER A 88 10.42 7.89 1.17
C SER A 88 9.10 8.65 1.27
N ILE A 89 8.61 9.11 0.13
CA ILE A 89 7.32 9.77 0.01
C ILE A 89 6.48 8.99 -1.00
N ILE A 90 5.31 8.57 -0.56
CA ILE A 90 4.39 7.77 -1.36
C ILE A 90 3.09 8.55 -1.52
N ALA A 91 2.61 8.63 -2.74
CA ALA A 91 1.29 9.18 -3.02
C ALA A 91 0.30 8.04 -3.25
N ASN A 92 -0.87 8.18 -2.66
CA ASN A 92 -2.01 7.31 -2.95
C ASN A 92 -3.18 8.17 -3.37
N CYS A 93 -3.69 7.95 -4.58
CA CYS A 93 -4.85 8.65 -5.08
C CYS A 93 -6.00 7.68 -5.26
N SER A 94 -7.14 8.00 -4.66
CA SER A 94 -8.33 7.16 -4.68
C SER A 94 -9.55 8.00 -4.98
N ASP A 95 -10.54 7.37 -5.58
CA ASP A 95 -11.81 8.02 -5.94
C ASP A 95 -12.92 7.80 -4.91
N ILE A 96 -12.66 7.04 -3.85
CA ILE A 96 -13.64 6.76 -2.80
C ILE A 96 -13.25 7.54 -1.54
N PRO A 97 -14.18 8.31 -0.95
CA PRO A 97 -13.90 8.99 0.31
C PRO A 97 -13.52 8.03 1.41
N HIS A 98 -12.63 8.50 2.27
CA HIS A 98 -12.18 7.72 3.42
C HIS A 98 -13.31 7.59 4.44
N GLU A 99 -13.65 6.34 4.80
CA GLU A 99 -14.63 6.02 5.84
C GLU A 99 -13.93 5.23 6.95
N HIS A 100 -14.29 5.45 8.22
CA HIS A 100 -13.65 4.79 9.35
C HIS A 100 -13.77 3.27 9.30
N ASP A 101 -14.91 2.76 8.90
CA ASP A 101 -15.20 1.33 8.90
C ASP A 101 -14.63 0.60 7.69
N GLU A 102 -14.06 1.35 6.77
CA GLU A 102 -13.59 0.82 5.51
C GLU A 102 -12.21 0.19 5.62
N ILE A 103 -11.43 0.55 6.64
CA ILE A 103 -10.06 0.10 6.81
C ILE A 103 -9.94 -0.88 7.96
N LEU A 104 -9.29 -2.01 7.70
CA LEU A 104 -8.83 -2.94 8.72
C LEU A 104 -7.32 -2.77 8.88
N ARG A 105 -6.85 -2.92 10.11
CA ARG A 105 -5.43 -2.78 10.43
C ARG A 105 -4.94 -3.96 11.24
N ARG A 106 -3.68 -4.34 11.03
CA ARG A 106 -2.96 -5.33 11.83
C ARG A 106 -1.55 -4.82 12.06
N ASP A 107 -0.93 -5.28 13.13
CA ASP A 107 0.46 -4.95 13.40
C ASP A 107 1.37 -5.52 12.33
N TYR A 108 2.49 -4.83 12.06
CA TYR A 108 3.42 -5.27 11.03
C TYR A 108 3.99 -6.67 11.29
N ASN A 109 4.01 -7.10 12.55
CA ASN A 109 4.51 -8.41 12.96
C ASN A 109 3.40 -9.42 13.27
N ASP A 110 2.18 -9.16 12.82
CA ASP A 110 1.05 -10.06 13.04
C ASP A 110 1.33 -11.43 12.42
N GLN A 111 1.21 -12.48 13.22
CA GLN A 111 1.53 -13.83 12.81
C GLN A 111 0.55 -14.42 11.78
N ASN A 112 -0.62 -13.81 11.63
CA ASN A 112 -1.60 -14.25 10.64
C ASN A 112 -1.22 -13.84 9.21
N ILE A 113 -0.26 -12.95 9.06
CA ILE A 113 0.30 -12.62 7.75
C ILE A 113 1.71 -13.20 7.69
N PRO A 114 1.94 -14.23 6.85
CA PRO A 114 3.19 -14.98 6.86
C PRO A 114 4.33 -14.24 6.12
N TYR A 115 4.71 -13.10 6.66
CA TYR A 115 5.74 -12.27 6.05
C TYR A 115 6.65 -11.68 7.13
N SER A 116 7.94 -11.69 6.88
CA SER A 116 8.93 -11.03 7.72
C SER A 116 9.47 -9.79 7.02
N TRP A 117 9.44 -8.67 7.74
CA TRP A 117 9.99 -7.42 7.23
C TRP A 117 11.51 -7.32 7.43
N ASP A 118 12.09 -8.29 8.09
CA ASP A 118 13.55 -8.35 8.31
C ASP A 118 14.27 -8.65 7.00
N ASP A 119 15.38 -8.00 6.82
CA ASP A 119 16.22 -8.20 5.64
C ASP A 119 17.37 -9.18 5.91
#